data_f2671b5fc31344abad7614a08184f125
#
_entry.id   f2671b5fc31344abad7614a08184f125
#
_cell.length_a   1.000
_cell.length_b   1.000
_cell.length_c   1.000
_cell.angle_alpha   90.00
_cell.angle_beta   90.00
_cell.angle_gamma   90.00
#
_symmetry.space_group_name_H-M   'P 1'
#
loop_
_entity.id
_entity.type
_entity.pdbx_description
1 polymer ?
#
loop_
_entity_poly.entity_id
_entity_poly.type
_entity_poly.pdbx_seq_one_letter_code
_entity_poly.pdbx_strand_id
1 'polypeptide(L)'
;MSSHRQILYHIVFGTKNRNPTIPDQYCEDLYKYIWGVIRNHNCKLYRINGTTDHIHILSDLHPTVALADYIKNIKVSSSLWMKQDSKFPNFEGWQDGYGAFSYSIKEKDNVTEYIKNQKVHHKSESFYDEYRTLLIENGVDFDERYML
;
A
#
# COMPACT_ATOMS: atom_id res chain seq x y z
N MET A 1 -7.92 28.75 -15.03
CA MET A 1 -8.22 27.57 -15.87
C MET A 1 -8.48 26.38 -14.98
N SER A 2 -9.52 25.59 -15.26
CA SER A 2 -9.84 24.40 -14.52
C SER A 2 -9.30 23.17 -15.21
N SER A 3 -8.81 22.22 -14.42
CA SER A 3 -8.42 20.90 -14.91
C SER A 3 -9.38 19.85 -14.37
N HIS A 4 -9.70 18.87 -15.18
CA HIS A 4 -10.60 17.77 -14.81
C HIS A 4 -9.86 16.46 -14.94
N ARG A 5 -9.77 15.71 -13.83
CA ARG A 5 -9.04 14.44 -13.79
C ARG A 5 -9.65 13.49 -12.78
N GLN A 6 -9.55 12.23 -13.06
CA GLN A 6 -9.95 11.16 -12.16
C GLN A 6 -9.04 9.97 -12.40
N ILE A 7 -8.08 9.77 -11.53
CA ILE A 7 -7.09 8.70 -11.62
C ILE A 7 -6.94 8.09 -10.23
N LEU A 8 -7.15 6.79 -10.13
CA LEU A 8 -6.97 6.05 -8.88
C LEU A 8 -5.73 5.17 -9.00
N TYR A 9 -4.97 5.09 -7.92
CA TYR A 9 -3.84 4.19 -7.79
C TYR A 9 -4.10 3.20 -6.67
N HIS A 10 -3.91 1.93 -6.99
CA HIS A 10 -3.83 0.86 -5.99
C HIS A 10 -2.34 0.59 -5.77
N ILE A 11 -1.85 0.93 -4.59
CA ILE A 11 -0.44 0.85 -4.21
C ILE A 11 -0.27 -0.30 -3.23
N VAL A 12 0.73 -1.14 -3.47
CA VAL A 12 0.98 -2.34 -2.67
C VAL A 12 2.47 -2.42 -2.36
N PHE A 13 2.80 -2.61 -1.09
CA PHE A 13 4.17 -2.94 -0.71
C PHE A 13 4.19 -3.73 0.60
N GLY A 14 5.26 -4.50 0.77
CA GLY A 14 5.42 -5.36 1.94
C GLY A 14 6.49 -4.88 2.90
N THR A 15 6.57 -5.57 4.02
CA THR A 15 7.65 -5.39 4.99
C THR A 15 8.95 -5.96 4.42
N LYS A 16 10.07 -5.54 5.00
CA LYS A 16 11.40 -6.06 4.64
C LYS A 16 11.42 -7.59 4.80
N ASN A 17 11.83 -8.28 3.74
CA ASN A 17 11.87 -9.74 3.65
C ASN A 17 10.51 -10.42 3.86
N ARG A 18 9.41 -9.68 3.77
CA ARG A 18 8.05 -10.17 4.05
C ARG A 18 7.89 -10.74 5.46
N ASN A 19 8.67 -10.23 6.41
CA ASN A 19 8.55 -10.64 7.80
C ASN A 19 7.25 -10.11 8.41
N PRO A 20 6.53 -10.93 9.18
CA PRO A 20 5.23 -10.52 9.76
C PRO A 20 5.46 -9.60 10.97
N THR A 21 5.75 -8.34 10.72
CA THR A 21 6.19 -7.37 11.74
C THR A 21 5.17 -6.27 12.04
N ILE A 22 3.97 -6.34 11.45
CA ILE A 22 2.86 -5.43 11.74
C ILE A 22 1.84 -6.16 12.60
N PRO A 23 1.81 -5.95 13.94
CA PRO A 23 0.84 -6.62 14.79
C PRO A 23 -0.61 -6.23 14.43
N ASP A 24 -1.49 -7.21 14.34
CA ASP A 24 -2.91 -6.96 14.02
C ASP A 24 -3.56 -5.95 14.96
N GLN A 25 -3.25 -6.04 16.25
CA GLN A 25 -3.86 -5.15 17.24
C GLN A 25 -3.45 -3.68 17.09
N TYR A 26 -2.37 -3.39 16.36
CA TYR A 26 -1.86 -2.02 16.17
C TYR A 26 -1.89 -1.56 14.72
N CYS A 27 -2.41 -2.36 13.80
CA CYS A 27 -2.41 -2.00 12.37
C CYS A 27 -3.22 -0.72 12.10
N GLU A 28 -4.31 -0.50 12.84
CA GLU A 28 -5.12 0.71 12.67
C GLU A 28 -4.35 1.99 13.01
N ASP A 29 -3.46 1.94 13.99
CA ASP A 29 -2.60 3.10 14.32
C ASP A 29 -1.66 3.43 13.16
N LEU A 30 -1.10 2.41 12.52
CA LEU A 30 -0.28 2.58 11.33
C LEU A 30 -1.10 3.19 10.18
N TYR A 31 -2.31 2.71 9.96
CA TYR A 31 -3.16 3.20 8.87
C TYR A 31 -3.55 4.66 9.08
N LYS A 32 -3.83 5.07 10.31
CA LYS A 32 -4.11 6.47 10.65
C LYS A 32 -2.89 7.35 10.41
N TYR A 33 -1.71 6.89 10.75
CA TYR A 33 -0.48 7.62 10.49
C TYR A 33 -0.27 7.83 8.99
N ILE A 34 -0.40 6.78 8.20
CA ILE A 34 -0.26 6.85 6.74
C ILE A 34 -1.32 7.77 6.13
N TRP A 35 -2.56 7.73 6.63
CA TRP A 35 -3.61 8.66 6.19
C TRP A 35 -3.18 10.11 6.37
N GLY A 36 -2.55 10.44 7.48
CA GLY A 36 -2.00 11.78 7.73
C GLY A 36 -0.95 12.18 6.70
N VAL A 37 -0.04 11.27 6.36
CA VAL A 37 0.99 11.51 5.33
C VAL A 37 0.35 11.75 3.96
N ILE A 38 -0.63 10.93 3.59
CA ILE A 38 -1.36 11.05 2.32
C ILE A 38 -2.05 12.41 2.23
N ARG A 39 -2.73 12.81 3.30
CA ARG A 39 -3.43 14.09 3.36
C ARG A 39 -2.47 15.28 3.24
N ASN A 40 -1.28 15.17 3.83
CA ASN A 40 -0.26 16.23 3.74
C ASN A 40 0.29 16.40 2.31
N HIS A 41 0.13 15.40 1.46
CA HIS A 41 0.46 15.48 0.03
C HIS A 41 -0.71 15.98 -0.82
N ASN A 42 -1.79 16.47 -0.20
CA ASN A 42 -3.01 16.89 -0.89
C ASN A 42 -3.65 15.77 -1.72
N CYS A 43 -3.47 14.54 -1.27
CA CYS A 43 -4.07 13.36 -1.89
C CYS A 43 -5.23 12.84 -1.03
N LYS A 44 -6.14 12.12 -1.66
CA LYS A 44 -7.31 11.54 -0.99
C LYS A 44 -7.11 10.04 -0.84
N LEU A 45 -7.24 9.56 0.40
CA LEU A 45 -7.25 8.14 0.70
C LEU A 45 -8.70 7.61 0.58
N TYR A 46 -8.88 6.56 -0.20
CA TYR A 46 -10.16 5.86 -0.33
C TYR A 46 -10.23 4.64 0.58
N ARG A 47 -9.15 3.89 0.64
CA ARG A 47 -9.06 2.72 1.52
C ARG A 47 -7.62 2.34 1.79
N ILE A 48 -7.36 1.87 3.02
CA ILE A 48 -6.10 1.23 3.41
C ILE A 48 -6.42 0.01 4.26
N ASN A 49 -5.75 -1.08 4.01
CA ASN A 49 -5.80 -2.29 4.83
C ASN A 49 -4.61 -3.17 4.45
N GLY A 50 -4.38 -4.20 5.21
CA GLY A 50 -3.31 -5.15 4.93
C GLY A 50 -3.32 -6.29 5.92
N THR A 51 -2.17 -6.93 6.03
CA THR A 51 -1.94 -8.01 6.98
C THR A 51 -0.66 -7.73 7.76
N THR A 52 -0.09 -8.73 8.40
CA THR A 52 1.12 -8.57 9.22
C THR A 52 2.38 -8.28 8.40
N ASP A 53 2.37 -8.50 7.08
CA ASP A 53 3.56 -8.40 6.22
C ASP A 53 3.42 -7.47 5.02
N HIS A 54 2.26 -6.85 4.80
CA HIS A 54 2.08 -5.92 3.67
C HIS A 54 0.87 -5.02 3.86
N ILE A 55 0.80 -3.96 3.04
CA ILE A 55 -0.35 -3.06 3.00
C ILE A 55 -0.78 -2.77 1.57
N HIS A 56 -2.07 -2.46 1.42
CA HIS A 56 -2.71 -1.99 0.21
C HIS A 56 -3.30 -0.61 0.46
N ILE A 57 -3.09 0.32 -0.46
CA ILE A 57 -3.61 1.68 -0.40
C ILE A 57 -4.34 1.97 -1.70
N LEU A 58 -5.57 2.45 -1.61
CA LEU A 58 -6.26 3.03 -2.76
C LEU A 58 -6.36 4.53 -2.55
N SER A 59 -5.69 5.31 -3.40
CA SER A 59 -5.69 6.76 -3.32
C SER A 59 -5.67 7.41 -4.70
N ASP A 60 -6.04 8.68 -4.77
CA ASP A 60 -5.70 9.50 -5.92
C ASP A 60 -4.24 9.96 -5.81
N LEU A 61 -3.79 10.75 -6.79
CA LEU A 61 -2.48 11.37 -6.75
C LEU A 61 -2.62 12.82 -7.23
N HIS A 62 -2.22 13.77 -6.40
CA HIS A 62 -2.23 15.17 -6.78
C HIS A 62 -1.30 15.35 -7.99
N PRO A 63 -1.70 16.15 -9.00
CA PRO A 63 -0.94 16.24 -10.27
C PRO A 63 0.46 16.84 -10.13
N THR A 64 0.76 17.51 -9.03
CA THR A 64 2.10 18.07 -8.76
C THR A 64 3.01 17.09 -8.02
N VAL A 65 2.54 15.88 -7.69
CA VAL A 65 3.28 14.91 -6.90
C VAL A 65 3.68 13.74 -7.80
N ALA A 66 4.95 13.41 -7.83
CA ALA A 66 5.44 12.23 -8.55
C ALA A 66 5.12 10.96 -7.75
N LEU A 67 4.67 9.91 -8.43
CA LEU A 67 4.28 8.66 -7.80
C LEU A 67 5.42 8.07 -6.93
N ALA A 68 6.63 8.04 -7.47
CA ALA A 68 7.78 7.50 -6.73
C ALA A 68 8.09 8.27 -5.46
N ASP A 69 8.00 9.60 -5.51
CA ASP A 69 8.21 10.46 -4.34
C ASP A 69 7.12 10.27 -3.30
N TYR A 70 5.88 10.14 -3.74
CA TYR A 70 4.73 9.90 -2.89
C TYR A 70 4.90 8.61 -2.08
N ILE A 71 5.22 7.51 -2.76
CA ILE A 71 5.40 6.21 -2.11
C ILE A 71 6.63 6.23 -1.20
N LYS A 72 7.73 6.84 -1.65
CA LYS A 72 8.94 7.01 -0.83
C LYS A 72 8.64 7.75 0.48
N ASN A 73 7.90 8.84 0.41
CA ASN A 73 7.56 9.63 1.59
C ASN A 73 6.66 8.86 2.56
N ILE A 74 5.70 8.09 2.05
CA ILE A 74 4.88 7.21 2.87
C ILE A 74 5.75 6.18 3.59
N LYS A 75 6.65 5.52 2.86
CA LYS A 75 7.53 4.50 3.41
C LYS A 75 8.50 5.07 4.45
N VAL A 76 9.19 6.15 4.13
CA VAL A 76 10.19 6.75 5.04
C VAL A 76 9.52 7.25 6.31
N SER A 77 8.44 8.02 6.19
CA SER A 77 7.74 8.59 7.34
C SER A 77 7.19 7.50 8.25
N SER A 78 6.51 6.51 7.69
CA SER A 78 5.92 5.43 8.47
C SER A 78 6.98 4.54 9.11
N SER A 79 8.09 4.28 8.41
CA SER A 79 9.20 3.49 8.93
C SER A 79 9.82 4.16 10.16
N LEU A 80 10.12 5.45 10.07
CA LEU A 80 10.68 6.21 11.20
C LEU A 80 9.71 6.20 12.40
N TRP A 81 8.43 6.43 12.14
CA TRP A 81 7.42 6.43 13.19
C TRP A 81 7.28 5.06 13.86
N MET A 82 7.23 3.98 13.07
CA MET A 82 7.10 2.61 13.62
C MET A 82 8.33 2.21 14.44
N LYS A 83 9.53 2.56 14.01
CA LYS A 83 10.76 2.21 14.70
C LYS A 83 10.90 2.92 16.04
N GLN A 84 10.24 4.04 16.23
CA GLN A 84 10.25 4.80 17.48
C GLN A 84 9.10 4.40 18.43
N ASP A 85 8.18 3.56 17.98
CA ASP A 85 7.00 3.18 18.73
C ASP A 85 7.13 1.76 19.27
N SER A 86 6.90 1.58 20.56
CA SER A 86 6.99 0.27 21.21
C SER A 86 5.98 -0.75 20.70
N LYS A 87 4.96 -0.31 19.97
CA LYS A 87 3.94 -1.21 19.38
C LYS A 87 4.48 -2.05 18.21
N PHE A 88 5.62 -1.66 17.62
CA PHE A 88 6.20 -2.32 16.46
C PHE A 88 7.64 -2.77 16.73
N PRO A 89 7.86 -3.62 17.75
CA PRO A 89 9.23 -3.93 18.20
C PRO A 89 10.08 -4.70 17.19
N ASN A 90 9.43 -5.42 16.26
CA ASN A 90 10.14 -6.26 15.30
C ASN A 90 10.22 -5.63 13.90
N PHE A 91 9.69 -4.43 13.72
CA PHE A 91 9.68 -3.80 12.41
C PHE A 91 11.09 -3.33 12.02
N GLU A 92 11.57 -3.83 10.87
CA GLU A 92 12.91 -3.53 10.35
C GLU A 92 12.90 -2.60 9.15
N GLY A 93 11.73 -2.26 8.63
CA GLY A 93 11.58 -1.42 7.45
C GLY A 93 10.66 -2.05 6.41
N TRP A 94 10.42 -1.31 5.34
CA TRP A 94 9.67 -1.78 4.18
C TRP A 94 10.62 -2.41 3.17
N GLN A 95 10.08 -3.25 2.29
CA GLN A 95 10.83 -3.78 1.15
C GLN A 95 11.25 -2.65 0.21
N ASP A 96 12.26 -2.89 -0.61
CA ASP A 96 12.57 -2.02 -1.74
C ASP A 96 11.50 -2.24 -2.82
N GLY A 97 11.05 -1.18 -3.45
CA GLY A 97 10.06 -1.30 -4.51
C GLY A 97 8.61 -1.36 -4.02
N TYR A 98 7.68 -1.45 -4.96
CA TYR A 98 6.24 -1.41 -4.73
C TYR A 98 5.51 -1.87 -5.98
N GLY A 99 4.22 -2.22 -5.83
CA GLY A 99 3.29 -2.33 -6.94
C GLY A 99 2.40 -1.11 -7.01
N ALA A 100 2.09 -0.63 -8.20
CA ALA A 100 1.14 0.45 -8.40
C ALA A 100 0.33 0.18 -9.67
N PHE A 101 -0.99 0.15 -9.52
CA PHE A 101 -1.92 -0.18 -10.59
C PHE A 101 -2.97 0.93 -10.68
N SER A 102 -3.28 1.38 -11.89
CA SER A 102 -4.29 2.42 -12.09
C SER A 102 -5.66 1.85 -12.36
N TYR A 103 -6.68 2.54 -11.86
CA TYR A 103 -8.08 2.15 -12.07
C TYR A 103 -8.91 3.38 -12.39
N SER A 104 -10.01 3.19 -13.12
CA SER A 104 -11.01 4.24 -13.28
C SER A 104 -11.90 4.31 -12.05
N ILE A 105 -12.64 5.40 -11.90
CA ILE A 105 -13.60 5.56 -10.79
C ILE A 105 -14.67 4.46 -10.80
N LYS A 106 -14.93 3.85 -11.95
CA LYS A 106 -15.89 2.75 -12.07
C LYS A 106 -15.46 1.51 -11.29
N GLU A 107 -14.15 1.33 -11.09
CA GLU A 107 -13.59 0.20 -10.36
C GLU A 107 -13.42 0.48 -8.86
N LYS A 108 -13.68 1.71 -8.41
CA LYS A 108 -13.40 2.13 -7.03
C LYS A 108 -14.02 1.19 -5.98
N ASP A 109 -15.30 0.86 -6.14
CA ASP A 109 -16.00 0.05 -5.15
C ASP A 109 -15.46 -1.39 -5.12
N ASN A 110 -15.14 -1.95 -6.28
CA ASN A 110 -14.56 -3.29 -6.37
C ASN A 110 -13.19 -3.35 -5.71
N VAL A 111 -12.32 -2.37 -5.97
CA VAL A 111 -10.98 -2.32 -5.38
C VAL A 111 -11.08 -2.04 -3.88
N THR A 112 -11.98 -1.18 -3.45
CA THR A 112 -12.22 -0.90 -2.02
C THR A 112 -12.61 -2.18 -1.28
N GLU A 113 -13.55 -2.98 -1.83
CA GLU A 113 -13.96 -4.25 -1.23
C GLU A 113 -12.81 -5.25 -1.19
N TYR A 114 -12.03 -5.32 -2.26
CA TYR A 114 -10.85 -6.18 -2.31
C TYR A 114 -9.87 -5.84 -1.16
N ILE A 115 -9.57 -4.56 -0.97
CA ILE A 115 -8.65 -4.10 0.07
C ILE A 115 -9.26 -4.35 1.47
N LYS A 116 -10.54 -4.08 1.63
CA LYS A 116 -11.25 -4.30 2.88
C LYS A 116 -11.14 -5.75 3.38
N ASN A 117 -11.12 -6.70 2.46
CA ASN A 117 -11.14 -8.13 2.76
C ASN A 117 -9.74 -8.77 2.86
N GLN A 118 -8.67 -7.97 2.96
CA GLN A 118 -7.30 -8.47 2.97
C GLN A 118 -7.02 -9.51 4.08
N LYS A 119 -7.50 -9.28 5.28
CA LYS A 119 -7.26 -10.20 6.39
C LYS A 119 -7.95 -11.56 6.18
N VAL A 120 -9.13 -11.55 5.58
CA VAL A 120 -9.85 -12.77 5.22
C VAL A 120 -9.15 -13.50 4.08
N HIS A 121 -8.74 -12.74 3.06
CA HIS A 121 -8.08 -13.22 1.85
C HIS A 121 -6.79 -13.97 2.18
N HIS A 122 -5.97 -13.42 3.08
CA HIS A 122 -4.67 -13.96 3.45
C HIS A 122 -4.72 -15.10 4.48
N LYS A 123 -5.89 -15.58 4.85
CA LYS A 123 -6.02 -16.84 5.56
C LYS A 123 -5.69 -18.03 4.65
N SER A 124 -5.81 -17.86 3.33
CA SER A 124 -5.63 -18.93 2.34
C SER A 124 -4.63 -18.59 1.23
N GLU A 125 -4.11 -17.37 1.17
CA GLU A 125 -3.21 -16.92 0.11
C GLU A 125 -2.06 -16.10 0.71
N SER A 126 -0.81 -16.38 0.28
CA SER A 126 0.35 -15.62 0.69
C SER A 126 0.42 -14.27 -0.05
N PHE A 127 1.15 -13.31 0.52
CA PHE A 127 1.41 -12.05 -0.16
C PHE A 127 2.16 -12.25 -1.48
N TYR A 128 3.11 -13.16 -1.52
CA TYR A 128 3.84 -13.48 -2.75
C TYR A 128 2.88 -13.89 -3.87
N ASP A 129 1.98 -14.83 -3.58
CA ASP A 129 1.03 -15.32 -4.59
C ASP A 129 0.04 -14.24 -5.02
N GLU A 130 -0.45 -13.45 -4.08
CA GLU A 130 -1.33 -12.32 -4.37
C GLU A 130 -0.64 -11.30 -5.26
N TYR A 131 0.57 -10.92 -4.92
CA TYR A 131 1.32 -9.91 -5.67
C TYR A 131 1.59 -10.39 -7.10
N ARG A 132 1.98 -11.64 -7.25
CA ARG A 132 2.17 -12.25 -8.56
C ARG A 132 0.90 -12.18 -9.42
N THR A 133 -0.24 -12.51 -8.83
CA THR A 133 -1.54 -12.43 -9.50
C THR A 133 -1.87 -10.99 -9.93
N LEU A 134 -1.64 -10.01 -9.06
CA LEU A 134 -1.85 -8.59 -9.39
C LEU A 134 -1.00 -8.14 -10.57
N LEU A 135 0.27 -8.56 -10.63
CA LEU A 135 1.15 -8.22 -11.73
C LEU A 135 0.64 -8.81 -13.05
N ILE A 136 0.24 -10.08 -13.04
CA ILE A 136 -0.29 -10.76 -14.23
C ILE A 136 -1.58 -10.09 -14.69
N GLU A 137 -2.53 -9.85 -13.79
CA GLU A 137 -3.83 -9.26 -14.12
C GLU A 137 -3.70 -7.84 -14.68
N ASN A 138 -2.69 -7.10 -14.25
CA ASN A 138 -2.45 -5.74 -14.71
C ASN A 138 -1.45 -5.64 -15.86
N GLY A 139 -1.02 -6.77 -16.42
CA GLY A 139 -0.16 -6.79 -17.59
C GLY A 139 1.25 -6.26 -17.35
N VAL A 140 1.75 -6.37 -16.13
CA VAL A 140 3.09 -5.89 -15.77
C VAL A 140 4.10 -7.01 -15.99
N ASP A 141 5.15 -6.74 -16.77
CA ASP A 141 6.27 -7.67 -16.94
C ASP A 141 7.08 -7.72 -15.65
N PHE A 142 7.48 -8.92 -15.24
CA PHE A 142 8.27 -9.11 -14.03
C PHE A 142 9.18 -10.34 -14.17
N ASP A 143 10.24 -10.34 -13.37
CA ASP A 143 11.14 -11.50 -13.21
C ASP A 143 10.93 -12.06 -11.80
N GLU A 144 10.52 -13.32 -11.72
CA GLU A 144 10.22 -13.96 -10.42
C GLU A 144 11.42 -13.98 -9.48
N ARG A 145 12.66 -13.94 -10.01
CA ARG A 145 13.88 -13.89 -9.19
C ARG A 145 14.00 -12.59 -8.39
N TYR A 146 13.39 -11.52 -8.87
CA TYR A 146 13.47 -10.18 -8.27
C TYR A 146 12.11 -9.68 -7.79
N MET A 147 11.15 -10.56 -7.68
CA MET A 147 9.83 -10.21 -7.15
C MET A 147 9.89 -10.00 -5.64
N LEU A 148 9.08 -9.09 -5.14
CA LEU A 148 9.07 -8.63 -3.76
C LEU A 148 8.68 -9.71 -2.73
#